data_0c7293081d8ca60bb8ae1a6b0a79eadd
#
_entry.id   0c7293081d8ca60bb8ae1a6b0a79eadd
#
_cell.length_a   1.000
_cell.length_b   1.000
_cell.length_c   1.000
_cell.angle_alpha   90.00
_cell.angle_beta   90.00
_cell.angle_gamma   90.00
#
_symmetry.space_group_name_H-M   'P 1'
#
loop_
_entity.id
_entity.type
_entity.pdbx_description
1 polymer ?
#
loop_
_entity_poly.entity_id
_entity_poly.type
_entity_poly.pdbx_seq_one_letter_code
_entity_poly.pdbx_strand_id
1 'polypeptide(L)'
;MPRRERAQWYDLTRDMNWTPKYVTDEQLFPPQLSNSFGIPTEEWWGWDEPYKVTYPEYVHNQHGKDASVYAVNAVLGRSKVFENLDPGWKAAILAHYGAIAVAEYVAGIGESRMARFGRAAAWRNMATYGTLDETRHGQIQTYFPYGLLGKEPRADWAHKAYHTNEWGIIAARSLFDDMFAANDAVSTAIQLTFTFETGFTNLQFLGMAADAMKVGDVDFGSLISSIQTDEARHAQQGEPTIKLLVEKGKKAEAQTLVDHMFWRSWRIFSLLTGLSMDYYTPLEQRAHSFKEFMLEWICKQFLEQFRDFGLEKPWYWDSHFMPELDWTHHAYHMGVWFWRPTVWWNPDAGVSPEERDWLEEKYPGWNDSIGRNWDVITQNIRTGRPEATFPETLPMVCNCCHIPVCTPTGFAMGKLASPLPIVKVVNGRKLTFCSEPCQWVFERTPQRFAGHLSIVDRFLAGQIQPPDLGGALAYMGITPEEAGQDATNYAWALQPAPVGGGA
;
A
#
# COMPACT_ATOMS: atom_id res chain seq x y z
N MET A 1 27.80 -15.55 33.44
CA MET A 1 26.78 -16.57 33.27
C MET A 1 26.91 -17.14 31.87
N PRO A 2 26.79 -18.46 31.68
CA PRO A 2 26.79 -19.01 30.34
C PRO A 2 25.62 -18.40 29.53
N ARG A 3 25.90 -18.07 28.27
CA ARG A 3 24.91 -17.54 27.35
C ARG A 3 23.88 -18.64 27.10
N ARG A 4 22.60 -18.39 27.42
CA ARG A 4 21.53 -19.34 27.10
C ARG A 4 21.28 -19.31 25.60
N GLU A 5 21.01 -20.47 25.04
CA GLU A 5 20.58 -20.58 23.65
C GLU A 5 19.19 -19.97 23.46
N ARG A 6 18.89 -19.55 22.24
CA ARG A 6 17.60 -18.92 21.85
C ARG A 6 16.40 -19.78 22.26
N ALA A 7 16.46 -21.08 22.05
CA ALA A 7 15.39 -22.03 22.43
C ALA A 7 15.13 -22.01 23.94
N GLN A 8 16.16 -21.94 24.78
CA GLN A 8 16.00 -21.88 26.23
C GLN A 8 15.31 -20.60 26.70
N TRP A 9 15.59 -19.49 26.05
CA TRP A 9 14.86 -18.23 26.34
C TRP A 9 13.41 -18.32 25.91
N TYR A 10 13.13 -18.97 24.81
CA TYR A 10 11.77 -19.18 24.33
C TYR A 10 10.94 -20.06 25.30
N ASP A 11 11.51 -21.14 25.78
CA ASP A 11 10.86 -22.00 26.78
C ASP A 11 10.53 -21.24 28.06
N LEU A 12 11.46 -20.41 28.53
CA LEU A 12 11.20 -19.51 29.69
C LEU A 12 10.08 -18.50 29.44
N THR A 13 9.92 -18.03 28.20
CA THR A 13 8.81 -17.13 27.84
C THR A 13 7.46 -17.84 27.91
N ARG A 14 7.39 -19.12 27.54
CA ARG A 14 6.17 -19.93 27.69
C ARG A 14 5.72 -20.06 29.13
N ASP A 15 6.63 -20.14 30.07
CA ASP A 15 6.34 -20.20 31.51
C ASP A 15 5.71 -18.89 32.04
N MET A 16 5.69 -17.82 31.25
CA MET A 16 5.03 -16.56 31.61
C MET A 16 3.52 -16.56 31.34
N ASN A 17 2.97 -17.61 30.74
CA ASN A 17 1.52 -17.76 30.65
C ASN A 17 0.93 -18.05 32.04
N TRP A 18 -0.18 -17.39 32.36
CA TRP A 18 -0.84 -17.61 33.66
C TRP A 18 -2.35 -17.33 33.55
N THR A 19 -3.13 -17.96 34.40
CA THR A 19 -4.55 -17.66 34.57
C THR A 19 -4.73 -16.64 35.69
N PRO A 20 -5.25 -15.43 35.39
CA PRO A 20 -5.49 -14.41 36.44
C PRO A 20 -6.56 -14.86 37.43
N LYS A 21 -6.43 -14.42 38.70
CA LYS A 21 -7.35 -14.77 39.78
C LYS A 21 -8.23 -13.61 40.26
N TYR A 22 -7.82 -12.37 39.94
CA TYR A 22 -8.48 -11.15 40.45
C TYR A 22 -9.19 -10.37 39.35
N VAL A 23 -9.08 -10.80 38.11
CA VAL A 23 -9.79 -10.25 36.95
C VAL A 23 -10.34 -11.40 36.13
N THR A 24 -11.43 -11.17 35.42
CA THR A 24 -11.97 -12.17 34.48
C THR A 24 -11.19 -12.17 33.17
N ASP A 25 -11.32 -13.24 32.38
CA ASP A 25 -10.73 -13.31 31.04
C ASP A 25 -11.22 -12.16 30.14
N GLU A 26 -12.52 -11.82 30.20
CA GLU A 26 -13.10 -10.72 29.43
C GLU A 26 -12.61 -9.34 29.87
N GLN A 27 -12.26 -9.17 31.16
CA GLN A 27 -11.65 -7.92 31.62
C GLN A 27 -10.20 -7.80 31.16
N LEU A 28 -9.47 -8.92 31.11
CA LEU A 28 -8.09 -8.96 30.64
C LEU A 28 -8.01 -8.85 29.10
N PHE A 29 -8.92 -9.52 28.42
CA PHE A 29 -9.01 -9.62 26.97
C PHE A 29 -10.42 -9.25 26.46
N PRO A 30 -10.78 -7.95 26.46
CA PRO A 30 -12.09 -7.50 25.98
C PRO A 30 -12.33 -7.99 24.54
N PRO A 31 -13.50 -8.59 24.24
CA PRO A 31 -13.75 -9.21 22.92
C PRO A 31 -13.56 -8.27 21.72
N GLN A 32 -13.86 -6.99 21.89
CA GLN A 32 -13.67 -5.97 20.85
C GLN A 32 -12.18 -5.61 20.60
N LEU A 33 -11.27 -6.01 21.50
CA LEU A 33 -9.83 -5.75 21.40
C LEU A 33 -9.01 -7.04 21.25
N SER A 34 -9.60 -8.18 21.60
CA SER A 34 -8.97 -9.49 21.55
C SER A 34 -10.00 -10.58 21.25
N ASN A 35 -10.52 -10.58 20.02
CA ASN A 35 -11.50 -11.55 19.58
C ASN A 35 -10.90 -12.96 19.58
N SER A 36 -11.34 -13.83 20.50
CA SER A 36 -10.86 -15.21 20.56
C SER A 36 -11.59 -16.18 19.62
N PHE A 37 -12.61 -15.72 18.91
CA PHE A 37 -13.53 -16.59 18.15
C PHE A 37 -14.14 -17.74 18.98
N GLY A 38 -14.27 -17.53 20.29
CA GLY A 38 -14.78 -18.52 21.25
C GLY A 38 -13.78 -19.58 21.67
N ILE A 39 -12.50 -19.44 21.31
CA ILE A 39 -11.42 -20.33 21.74
C ILE A 39 -10.98 -19.92 23.14
N PRO A 40 -10.95 -20.86 24.13
CA PRO A 40 -10.46 -20.59 25.48
C PRO A 40 -9.03 -20.03 25.50
N THR A 41 -8.72 -19.16 26.44
CA THR A 41 -7.40 -18.48 26.51
C THR A 41 -6.24 -19.47 26.67
N GLU A 42 -6.43 -20.54 27.45
CA GLU A 42 -5.40 -21.57 27.66
C GLU A 42 -5.04 -22.32 26.38
N GLU A 43 -5.95 -22.42 25.41
CA GLU A 43 -5.68 -23.03 24.13
C GLU A 43 -4.79 -22.15 23.25
N TRP A 44 -4.82 -20.82 23.46
CA TRP A 44 -3.89 -19.90 22.79
C TRP A 44 -2.45 -20.03 23.28
N TRP A 45 -2.20 -20.61 24.43
CA TRP A 45 -0.84 -20.82 24.93
C TRP A 45 0.00 -21.76 24.05
N GLY A 46 -0.66 -22.50 23.16
CA GLY A 46 -0.01 -23.25 22.10
C GLY A 46 0.49 -22.42 20.93
N TRP A 47 0.21 -21.10 20.92
CA TRP A 47 0.74 -20.20 19.87
C TRP A 47 2.27 -20.24 19.87
N ASP A 48 2.84 -20.69 18.76
CA ASP A 48 4.28 -20.95 18.65
C ASP A 48 4.97 -19.79 17.91
N GLU A 49 5.89 -19.12 18.58
CA GLU A 49 6.65 -18.00 18.02
C GLU A 49 7.58 -18.48 16.89
N PRO A 50 7.35 -18.06 15.63
CA PRO A 50 8.14 -18.55 14.51
C PRO A 50 9.56 -17.96 14.49
N TYR A 51 9.73 -16.74 14.99
CA TYR A 51 11.01 -16.04 15.04
C TYR A 51 11.42 -15.73 16.48
N LYS A 52 12.14 -16.68 17.07
CA LYS A 52 12.57 -16.62 18.47
C LYS A 52 13.77 -15.68 18.65
N VAL A 53 13.53 -14.51 19.24
CA VAL A 53 14.55 -13.51 19.52
C VAL A 53 14.52 -13.11 21.00
N THR A 54 15.71 -12.97 21.61
CA THR A 54 15.83 -12.46 22.98
C THR A 54 15.98 -10.94 22.96
N TYR A 55 15.57 -10.27 24.04
CA TYR A 55 15.71 -8.81 24.16
C TYR A 55 17.16 -8.31 23.89
N PRO A 56 18.23 -8.89 24.48
CA PRO A 56 19.58 -8.46 24.18
C PRO A 56 19.98 -8.66 22.71
N GLU A 57 19.50 -9.72 22.08
CA GLU A 57 19.74 -9.99 20.66
C GLU A 57 19.01 -8.95 19.79
N TYR A 58 17.76 -8.66 20.10
CA TYR A 58 16.98 -7.62 19.42
C TYR A 58 17.68 -6.26 19.45
N VAL A 59 18.07 -5.79 20.65
CA VAL A 59 18.77 -4.51 20.83
C VAL A 59 20.09 -4.47 20.06
N HIS A 60 20.85 -5.55 20.10
CA HIS A 60 22.12 -5.65 19.37
C HIS A 60 21.90 -5.56 17.84
N ASN A 61 20.92 -6.28 17.33
CA ASN A 61 20.61 -6.29 15.90
C ASN A 61 20.13 -4.92 15.41
N GLN A 62 19.22 -4.28 16.14
CA GLN A 62 18.72 -2.95 15.77
C GLN A 62 19.82 -1.88 15.84
N HIS A 63 20.66 -1.91 16.85
CA HIS A 63 21.82 -1.02 16.91
C HIS A 63 22.75 -1.18 15.69
N GLY A 64 23.02 -2.41 15.27
CA GLY A 64 23.85 -2.69 14.08
C GLY A 64 23.22 -2.16 12.79
N LYS A 65 21.89 -2.34 12.63
CA LYS A 65 21.14 -1.81 11.48
C LYS A 65 21.19 -0.29 11.43
N ASP A 66 20.90 0.37 12.55
CA ASP A 66 20.90 1.84 12.62
C ASP A 66 22.28 2.41 12.35
N ALA A 67 23.32 1.86 12.98
CA ALA A 67 24.70 2.30 12.74
C ALA A 67 25.06 2.22 11.24
N SER A 68 24.62 1.18 10.55
CA SER A 68 24.88 0.98 9.13
C SER A 68 24.08 1.95 8.24
N VAL A 69 22.77 2.00 8.41
CA VAL A 69 21.89 2.77 7.51
C VAL A 69 22.09 4.29 7.66
N TYR A 70 22.25 4.78 8.89
CA TYR A 70 22.53 6.19 9.11
C TYR A 70 23.92 6.60 8.65
N ALA A 71 24.92 5.68 8.68
CA ALA A 71 26.24 5.95 8.10
C ALA A 71 26.17 6.12 6.58
N VAL A 72 25.40 5.26 5.89
CA VAL A 72 25.17 5.38 4.45
C VAL A 72 24.49 6.72 4.13
N ASN A 73 23.40 7.06 4.81
CA ASN A 73 22.69 8.32 4.63
C ASN A 73 23.60 9.54 4.89
N ALA A 74 24.42 9.52 5.96
CA ALA A 74 25.32 10.62 6.28
C ALA A 74 26.38 10.89 5.18
N VAL A 75 26.80 9.85 4.46
CA VAL A 75 27.73 9.97 3.33
C VAL A 75 27.01 10.41 2.07
N LEU A 76 25.94 9.72 1.68
CA LEU A 76 25.23 9.95 0.42
C LEU A 76 24.37 11.21 0.45
N GLY A 77 23.83 11.59 1.61
CA GLY A 77 23.13 12.86 1.77
C GLY A 77 23.97 14.09 1.44
N ARG A 78 25.29 13.99 1.48
CA ARG A 78 26.24 15.05 1.06
C ARG A 78 26.67 14.92 -0.41
N SER A 79 26.35 13.85 -1.06
CA SER A 79 26.69 13.59 -2.47
C SER A 79 25.67 14.24 -3.40
N LYS A 80 25.92 14.14 -4.71
CA LYS A 80 24.98 14.56 -5.77
C LYS A 80 24.17 13.40 -6.34
N VAL A 81 24.13 12.28 -5.66
CA VAL A 81 23.41 11.08 -6.16
C VAL A 81 21.95 11.42 -6.40
N PHE A 82 21.27 11.97 -5.40
CA PHE A 82 19.85 12.28 -5.50
C PHE A 82 19.51 13.26 -6.63
N GLU A 83 20.32 14.30 -6.82
CA GLU A 83 20.09 15.28 -7.89
C GLU A 83 20.16 14.65 -9.29
N ASN A 84 20.95 13.60 -9.45
CA ASN A 84 21.17 12.93 -10.73
C ASN A 84 20.20 11.75 -10.97
N LEU A 85 19.32 11.43 -10.02
CA LEU A 85 18.31 10.38 -10.20
C LEU A 85 17.26 10.81 -11.25
N ASP A 86 16.70 9.82 -11.92
CA ASP A 86 15.60 10.00 -12.85
C ASP A 86 14.39 10.67 -12.17
N PRO A 87 13.70 11.63 -12.82
CA PRO A 87 12.52 12.29 -12.27
C PRO A 87 11.39 11.31 -11.89
N GLY A 88 11.15 10.27 -12.69
CA GLY A 88 10.16 9.22 -12.37
C GLY A 88 10.51 8.50 -11.09
N TRP A 89 11.76 8.08 -10.94
CA TRP A 89 12.23 7.44 -9.71
C TRP A 89 12.10 8.35 -8.48
N LYS A 90 12.42 9.63 -8.60
CA LYS A 90 12.18 10.62 -7.53
C LYS A 90 10.70 10.67 -7.14
N ALA A 91 9.79 10.66 -8.12
CA ALA A 91 8.36 10.62 -7.86
C ALA A 91 7.94 9.33 -7.11
N ALA A 92 8.47 8.16 -7.49
CA ALA A 92 8.24 6.90 -6.78
C ALA A 92 8.68 6.95 -5.31
N ILE A 93 9.87 7.51 -5.04
CA ILE A 93 10.37 7.69 -3.67
C ILE A 93 9.47 8.62 -2.86
N LEU A 94 9.08 9.75 -3.43
CA LEU A 94 8.21 10.72 -2.76
C LEU A 94 6.82 10.14 -2.47
N ALA A 95 6.27 9.34 -3.40
CA ALA A 95 5.03 8.61 -3.20
C ALA A 95 5.17 7.61 -2.04
N HIS A 96 6.25 6.87 -1.99
CA HIS A 96 6.54 5.93 -0.90
C HIS A 96 6.58 6.66 0.45
N TYR A 97 7.42 7.68 0.59
CA TYR A 97 7.54 8.42 1.84
C TYR A 97 6.21 9.07 2.27
N GLY A 98 5.46 9.61 1.32
CA GLY A 98 4.16 10.23 1.60
C GLY A 98 3.08 9.26 2.07
N ALA A 99 3.08 8.03 1.52
CA ALA A 99 2.07 7.03 1.85
C ALA A 99 2.46 6.15 3.04
N ILE A 100 3.74 5.84 3.23
CA ILE A 100 4.18 4.76 4.11
C ILE A 100 4.73 5.26 5.45
N ALA A 101 5.49 6.36 5.51
CA ALA A 101 6.15 6.78 6.75
C ALA A 101 5.22 6.89 7.99
N VAL A 102 4.01 7.45 7.81
CA VAL A 102 3.01 7.52 8.89
C VAL A 102 2.22 6.22 9.00
N ALA A 103 2.03 5.50 7.88
CA ALA A 103 1.36 4.20 7.88
C ALA A 103 2.09 3.17 8.76
N GLU A 104 3.41 3.14 8.74
CA GLU A 104 4.22 2.31 9.65
C GLU A 104 3.90 2.62 11.12
N TYR A 105 3.82 3.90 11.46
CA TYR A 105 3.43 4.29 12.81
C TYR A 105 2.00 3.82 13.18
N VAL A 106 1.07 3.81 12.22
CA VAL A 106 -0.28 3.26 12.40
C VAL A 106 -0.23 1.73 12.52
N ALA A 107 0.64 1.04 11.78
CA ALA A 107 0.91 -0.39 11.94
C ALA A 107 1.40 -0.70 13.36
N GLY A 108 2.26 0.16 13.92
CA GLY A 108 2.69 0.10 15.32
C GLY A 108 1.54 0.14 16.35
N ILE A 109 0.40 0.77 16.03
CA ILE A 109 -0.81 0.69 16.86
C ILE A 109 -1.39 -0.74 16.82
N GLY A 110 -1.40 -1.37 15.66
CA GLY A 110 -1.81 -2.77 15.50
C GLY A 110 -0.92 -3.74 16.29
N GLU A 111 0.38 -3.58 16.16
CA GLU A 111 1.38 -4.35 16.90
C GLU A 111 1.23 -4.15 18.44
N SER A 112 1.07 -2.92 18.90
CA SER A 112 0.82 -2.61 20.32
C SER A 112 -0.44 -3.29 20.84
N ARG A 113 -1.46 -3.43 20.00
CA ARG A 113 -2.69 -4.14 20.36
C ARG A 113 -2.43 -5.63 20.53
N MET A 114 -1.67 -6.25 19.64
CA MET A 114 -1.26 -7.64 19.80
C MET A 114 -0.35 -7.83 21.02
N ALA A 115 0.57 -6.90 21.26
CA ALA A 115 1.43 -6.89 22.46
C ALA A 115 0.63 -6.80 23.76
N ARG A 116 -0.49 -6.07 23.77
CA ARG A 116 -1.34 -5.95 24.98
C ARG A 116 -2.39 -7.06 25.10
N PHE A 117 -3.01 -7.45 23.98
CA PHE A 117 -4.21 -8.30 23.97
C PHE A 117 -4.00 -9.67 23.31
N GLY A 118 -2.80 -9.99 22.86
CA GLY A 118 -2.43 -11.35 22.48
C GLY A 118 -2.55 -12.31 23.67
N ARG A 119 -3.19 -13.48 23.46
CA ARG A 119 -3.56 -14.38 24.56
C ARG A 119 -2.43 -15.31 25.01
N ALA A 120 -1.29 -15.31 24.30
CA ALA A 120 -0.08 -16.05 24.69
C ALA A 120 1.08 -15.11 25.02
N ALA A 121 1.91 -15.48 25.98
CA ALA A 121 3.07 -14.69 26.36
C ALA A 121 4.09 -14.59 25.18
N ALA A 122 4.29 -15.67 24.46
CA ALA A 122 5.16 -15.69 23.28
C ALA A 122 4.67 -14.70 22.19
N TRP A 123 3.37 -14.68 21.92
CA TRP A 123 2.78 -13.74 20.98
C TRP A 123 2.97 -12.29 21.43
N ARG A 124 2.66 -11.97 22.70
CA ARG A 124 2.88 -10.62 23.22
C ARG A 124 4.34 -10.16 23.15
N ASN A 125 5.29 -11.07 23.37
CA ASN A 125 6.72 -10.75 23.20
C ASN A 125 7.06 -10.38 21.77
N MET A 126 6.65 -11.20 20.81
CA MET A 126 6.93 -10.96 19.40
C MET A 126 6.30 -9.63 18.94
N ALA A 127 5.05 -9.37 19.27
CA ALA A 127 4.35 -8.13 18.95
C ALA A 127 4.95 -6.89 19.67
N THR A 128 5.60 -7.07 20.82
CA THR A 128 6.33 -5.97 21.47
C THR A 128 7.52 -5.53 20.63
N TYR A 129 8.26 -6.46 20.05
CA TYR A 129 9.34 -6.12 19.12
C TYR A 129 8.81 -5.53 17.82
N GLY A 130 7.72 -6.06 17.27
CA GLY A 130 7.03 -5.45 16.14
C GLY A 130 6.64 -3.99 16.39
N THR A 131 6.07 -3.68 17.56
CA THR A 131 5.76 -2.30 17.96
C THR A 131 6.98 -1.37 17.91
N LEU A 132 8.14 -1.85 18.36
CA LEU A 132 9.38 -1.08 18.33
C LEU A 132 9.93 -0.93 16.90
N ASP A 133 9.80 -1.96 16.08
CA ASP A 133 10.19 -1.94 14.68
C ASP A 133 9.37 -0.90 13.91
N GLU A 134 8.07 -0.93 14.02
CA GLU A 134 7.16 0.02 13.36
C GLU A 134 7.43 1.48 13.78
N THR A 135 7.73 1.69 15.06
CA THR A 135 8.14 3.01 15.54
C THR A 135 9.45 3.45 14.87
N ARG A 136 10.40 2.55 14.73
CA ARG A 136 11.67 2.80 14.03
C ARG A 136 11.45 3.09 12.55
N HIS A 137 10.59 2.29 11.89
CA HIS A 137 10.27 2.44 10.46
C HIS A 137 9.67 3.82 10.17
N GLY A 138 8.68 4.25 10.94
CA GLY A 138 8.08 5.57 10.78
C GLY A 138 9.08 6.70 11.01
N GLN A 139 9.99 6.57 11.99
CA GLN A 139 11.01 7.58 12.27
C GLN A 139 12.07 7.67 11.18
N ILE A 140 12.62 6.55 10.73
CA ILE A 140 13.67 6.55 9.72
C ILE A 140 13.16 7.04 8.36
N GLN A 141 11.94 6.66 7.98
CA GLN A 141 11.28 7.11 6.74
C GLN A 141 10.84 8.57 6.79
N THR A 142 10.75 9.17 7.95
CA THR A 142 10.56 10.61 8.10
C THR A 142 11.89 11.36 8.11
N TYR A 143 12.89 10.82 8.75
CA TYR A 143 14.21 11.44 8.90
C TYR A 143 14.98 11.57 7.57
N PHE A 144 14.96 10.54 6.73
CA PHE A 144 15.73 10.52 5.48
C PHE A 144 15.26 11.58 4.48
N PRO A 145 13.96 11.67 4.14
CA PRO A 145 13.48 12.75 3.27
C PRO A 145 13.74 14.13 3.84
N TYR A 146 13.76 14.29 5.16
CA TYR A 146 14.12 15.56 5.77
C TYR A 146 15.55 16.02 5.40
N GLY A 147 16.47 15.08 5.23
CA GLY A 147 17.82 15.33 4.71
C GLY A 147 17.85 15.81 3.25
N LEU A 148 16.77 15.58 2.48
CA LEU A 148 16.68 15.98 1.08
C LEU A 148 16.10 17.38 0.86
N LEU A 149 15.57 18.06 1.88
CA LEU A 149 14.83 19.34 1.74
C LEU A 149 15.61 20.43 1.00
N GLY A 150 16.93 20.47 1.17
CA GLY A 150 17.78 21.44 0.46
C GLY A 150 17.95 21.16 -1.04
N LYS A 151 17.57 19.96 -1.51
CA LYS A 151 17.75 19.48 -2.88
C LYS A 151 16.41 19.24 -3.58
N GLU A 152 15.42 18.84 -2.83
CA GLU A 152 14.08 18.50 -3.29
C GLU A 152 13.04 19.03 -2.29
N PRO A 153 12.50 20.24 -2.51
CA PRO A 153 11.53 20.83 -1.59
C PRO A 153 10.28 19.98 -1.36
N ARG A 154 9.88 19.15 -2.34
CA ARG A 154 8.74 18.23 -2.21
C ARG A 154 8.96 17.17 -1.12
N ALA A 155 10.20 16.90 -0.71
CA ALA A 155 10.51 15.98 0.39
C ALA A 155 9.93 16.47 1.74
N ASP A 156 9.56 17.74 1.89
CA ASP A 156 8.83 18.25 3.05
C ASP A 156 7.41 17.65 3.19
N TRP A 157 6.91 17.08 2.12
CA TRP A 157 5.62 16.40 2.11
C TRP A 157 5.64 14.98 2.71
N ALA A 158 6.79 14.39 2.99
CA ALA A 158 6.90 13.00 3.42
C ALA A 158 5.83 12.62 4.47
N HIS A 159 5.93 13.13 5.69
CA HIS A 159 4.93 12.88 6.72
C HIS A 159 3.68 13.76 6.61
N LYS A 160 3.78 14.94 5.98
CA LYS A 160 2.67 15.89 5.86
C LYS A 160 1.59 15.38 4.90
N ALA A 161 1.99 14.73 3.81
CA ALA A 161 1.05 14.20 2.81
C ALA A 161 -0.02 13.30 3.46
N TYR A 162 0.35 12.50 4.44
CA TYR A 162 -0.58 11.60 5.15
C TYR A 162 -1.73 12.35 5.85
N HIS A 163 -1.56 13.62 6.16
CA HIS A 163 -2.57 14.46 6.81
C HIS A 163 -3.43 15.26 5.82
N THR A 164 -3.13 15.19 4.53
CA THR A 164 -3.90 15.88 3.48
C THR A 164 -5.21 15.16 3.16
N ASN A 165 -6.05 15.81 2.38
CA ASN A 165 -7.26 15.22 1.80
C ASN A 165 -7.03 14.72 0.37
N GLU A 166 -5.78 14.53 -0.02
CA GLU A 166 -5.42 13.97 -1.31
C GLU A 166 -6.02 12.55 -1.46
N TRP A 167 -6.59 12.26 -2.64
CA TRP A 167 -7.41 11.06 -2.80
C TRP A 167 -6.63 9.74 -2.59
N GLY A 168 -5.39 9.65 -3.05
CA GLY A 168 -4.55 8.47 -2.87
C GLY A 168 -4.19 8.26 -1.40
N ILE A 169 -3.94 9.35 -0.68
CA ILE A 169 -3.68 9.31 0.76
C ILE A 169 -4.96 8.97 1.54
N ILE A 170 -6.13 9.49 1.14
CA ILE A 170 -7.41 9.08 1.74
C ILE A 170 -7.62 7.58 1.53
N ALA A 171 -7.31 7.07 0.34
CA ALA A 171 -7.40 5.64 0.05
C ALA A 171 -6.49 4.82 0.97
N ALA A 172 -5.22 5.22 1.13
CA ALA A 172 -4.28 4.58 2.04
C ALA A 172 -4.77 4.63 3.49
N ARG A 173 -5.15 5.83 4.00
CA ARG A 173 -5.69 5.97 5.36
C ARG A 173 -6.92 5.11 5.60
N SER A 174 -7.83 5.01 4.64
CA SER A 174 -9.02 4.17 4.80
C SER A 174 -8.67 2.70 5.03
N LEU A 175 -7.56 2.22 4.45
CA LEU A 175 -7.03 0.89 4.71
C LEU A 175 -6.40 0.81 6.10
N PHE A 176 -5.48 1.69 6.41
CA PHE A 176 -4.69 1.64 7.65
C PHE A 176 -5.55 1.89 8.89
N ASP A 177 -6.47 2.85 8.85
CA ASP A 177 -7.39 3.11 9.95
C ASP A 177 -8.31 1.91 10.22
N ASP A 178 -8.83 1.29 9.17
CA ASP A 178 -9.72 0.13 9.27
C ASP A 178 -8.97 -1.10 9.79
N MET A 179 -7.85 -1.43 9.19
CA MET A 179 -7.18 -2.71 9.42
C MET A 179 -6.24 -2.69 10.63
N PHE A 180 -5.53 -1.59 10.84
CA PHE A 180 -4.48 -1.54 11.87
C PHE A 180 -4.97 -0.81 13.12
N ALA A 181 -5.63 0.34 12.97
CA ALA A 181 -6.06 1.12 14.12
C ALA A 181 -7.36 0.60 14.76
N ALA A 182 -8.28 0.02 14.00
CA ALA A 182 -9.61 -0.33 14.47
C ALA A 182 -9.85 -1.81 14.78
N ASN A 183 -8.99 -2.74 14.31
CA ASN A 183 -9.18 -4.17 14.48
C ASN A 183 -8.87 -4.69 15.90
N ASP A 184 -9.35 -5.89 16.22
CA ASP A 184 -8.92 -6.67 17.37
C ASP A 184 -7.56 -7.37 17.12
N ALA A 185 -6.91 -7.88 18.18
CA ALA A 185 -5.58 -8.47 18.09
C ALA A 185 -5.50 -9.66 17.13
N VAL A 186 -6.51 -10.54 17.11
CA VAL A 186 -6.49 -11.74 16.24
C VAL A 186 -6.70 -11.35 14.79
N SER A 187 -7.65 -10.47 14.53
CA SER A 187 -7.87 -9.93 13.18
C SER A 187 -6.63 -9.17 12.68
N THR A 188 -5.97 -8.39 13.55
CA THR A 188 -4.71 -7.70 13.20
C THR A 188 -3.61 -8.67 12.83
N ALA A 189 -3.39 -9.76 13.59
CA ALA A 189 -2.38 -10.76 13.26
C ALA A 189 -2.58 -11.36 11.86
N ILE A 190 -3.83 -11.64 11.47
CA ILE A 190 -4.11 -12.22 10.15
C ILE A 190 -4.04 -11.16 9.05
N GLN A 191 -4.60 -10.00 9.29
CA GLN A 191 -4.78 -8.99 8.26
C GLN A 191 -3.53 -8.15 8.05
N LEU A 192 -2.90 -7.66 9.13
CA LEU A 192 -1.65 -6.93 9.05
C LEU A 192 -0.50 -7.89 8.69
N THR A 193 -0.16 -8.80 9.59
CA THR A 193 1.12 -9.50 9.48
C THR A 193 1.13 -10.60 8.42
N PHE A 194 0.08 -11.42 8.31
CA PHE A 194 0.04 -12.48 7.29
C PHE A 194 -0.34 -11.93 5.90
N THR A 195 -1.45 -11.19 5.81
CA THR A 195 -1.98 -10.85 4.48
C THR A 195 -1.31 -9.62 3.89
N PHE A 196 -1.18 -8.53 4.66
CA PHE A 196 -0.61 -7.29 4.15
C PHE A 196 0.91 -7.34 4.10
N GLU A 197 1.58 -7.60 5.22
CA GLU A 197 3.05 -7.58 5.28
C GLU A 197 3.65 -8.74 4.47
N THR A 198 3.27 -9.99 4.74
CA THR A 198 3.81 -11.14 4.01
C THR A 198 3.41 -11.12 2.54
N GLY A 199 2.15 -10.83 2.24
CA GLY A 199 1.64 -10.90 0.87
C GLY A 199 1.99 -9.71 -0.01
N PHE A 200 2.06 -8.50 0.55
CA PHE A 200 2.17 -7.28 -0.26
C PHE A 200 3.37 -6.40 0.13
N THR A 201 3.51 -6.00 1.39
CA THR A 201 4.52 -5.00 1.77
C THR A 201 5.95 -5.51 1.66
N ASN A 202 6.23 -6.70 2.16
CA ASN A 202 7.57 -7.31 2.03
C ASN A 202 7.99 -7.40 0.57
N LEU A 203 7.06 -7.69 -0.30
CA LEU A 203 7.25 -7.76 -1.72
C LEU A 203 7.58 -6.40 -2.33
N GLN A 204 6.83 -5.36 -1.93
CA GLN A 204 7.12 -3.99 -2.34
C GLN A 204 8.52 -3.56 -1.90
N PHE A 205 8.88 -3.82 -0.66
CA PHE A 205 10.19 -3.43 -0.14
C PHE A 205 11.33 -4.15 -0.85
N LEU A 206 11.20 -5.44 -1.13
CA LEU A 206 12.18 -6.19 -1.90
C LEU A 206 12.31 -5.64 -3.34
N GLY A 207 11.19 -5.38 -4.00
CA GLY A 207 11.18 -4.81 -5.36
C GLY A 207 11.79 -3.42 -5.40
N MET A 208 11.37 -2.52 -4.51
CA MET A 208 11.90 -1.16 -4.45
C MET A 208 13.37 -1.11 -4.04
N ALA A 209 13.83 -1.99 -3.13
CA ALA A 209 15.24 -2.08 -2.80
C ALA A 209 16.09 -2.53 -4.00
N ALA A 210 15.61 -3.51 -4.76
CA ALA A 210 16.28 -3.97 -5.97
C ALA A 210 16.35 -2.89 -7.05
N ASP A 211 15.24 -2.18 -7.28
CA ASP A 211 15.19 -1.10 -8.27
C ASP A 211 16.02 0.11 -7.84
N ALA A 212 16.02 0.46 -6.55
CA ALA A 212 16.89 1.50 -6.02
C ALA A 212 18.38 1.22 -6.33
N MET A 213 18.82 -0.02 -6.16
CA MET A 213 20.19 -0.39 -6.49
C MET A 213 20.49 -0.30 -7.98
N LYS A 214 19.54 -0.66 -8.85
CA LYS A 214 19.69 -0.55 -10.30
C LYS A 214 19.80 0.90 -10.78
N VAL A 215 18.97 1.80 -10.24
CA VAL A 215 18.99 3.22 -10.58
C VAL A 215 20.10 4.01 -9.88
N GLY A 216 20.86 3.36 -8.99
CA GLY A 216 21.98 3.98 -8.26
C GLY A 216 21.57 4.72 -6.98
N ASP A 217 20.34 4.55 -6.51
CA ASP A 217 19.86 5.12 -5.25
C ASP A 217 20.18 4.22 -4.05
N VAL A 218 21.45 4.16 -3.71
CA VAL A 218 21.95 3.30 -2.62
C VAL A 218 21.42 3.74 -1.26
N ASP A 219 21.10 5.03 -1.09
CA ASP A 219 20.59 5.57 0.19
C ASP A 219 19.19 5.01 0.48
N PHE A 220 18.28 5.18 -0.45
CA PHE A 220 16.92 4.62 -0.35
C PHE A 220 16.95 3.08 -0.30
N GLY A 221 17.78 2.43 -1.12
CA GLY A 221 17.94 0.98 -1.11
C GLY A 221 18.40 0.44 0.23
N SER A 222 19.36 1.11 0.88
CA SER A 222 19.85 0.74 2.24
C SER A 222 18.75 0.89 3.29
N LEU A 223 17.99 1.99 3.22
CA LEU A 223 16.87 2.25 4.12
C LEU A 223 15.83 1.13 4.02
N ILE A 224 15.30 0.88 2.82
CA ILE A 224 14.24 -0.11 2.59
C ILE A 224 14.70 -1.51 2.96
N SER A 225 15.93 -1.89 2.62
CA SER A 225 16.49 -3.20 3.00
C SER A 225 16.60 -3.36 4.52
N SER A 226 16.90 -2.29 5.24
CA SER A 226 16.95 -2.29 6.70
C SER A 226 15.57 -2.50 7.34
N ILE A 227 14.53 -1.90 6.77
CA ILE A 227 13.13 -2.06 7.19
C ILE A 227 12.67 -3.48 6.86
N GLN A 228 12.84 -3.92 5.62
CA GLN A 228 12.36 -5.23 5.15
C GLN A 228 12.84 -6.41 6.01
N THR A 229 14.03 -6.33 6.59
CA THR A 229 14.53 -7.38 7.49
C THR A 229 13.83 -7.40 8.85
N ASP A 230 13.18 -6.34 9.28
CA ASP A 230 12.31 -6.30 10.45
C ASP A 230 10.91 -6.81 10.09
N GLU A 231 10.37 -6.35 8.96
CA GLU A 231 9.10 -6.81 8.39
C GLU A 231 9.07 -8.34 8.28
N ALA A 232 10.12 -8.95 7.75
CA ALA A 232 10.22 -10.41 7.63
C ALA A 232 10.15 -11.14 8.98
N ARG A 233 10.38 -10.46 10.10
CA ARG A 233 10.24 -11.03 11.44
C ARG A 233 8.81 -10.94 11.93
N HIS A 234 8.24 -9.74 12.03
CA HIS A 234 6.91 -9.59 12.64
C HIS A 234 5.77 -9.99 11.71
N ALA A 235 5.97 -9.97 10.40
CA ALA A 235 5.04 -10.53 9.42
C ALA A 235 4.67 -12.01 9.71
N GLN A 236 5.54 -12.75 10.36
CA GLN A 236 5.29 -14.17 10.66
C GLN A 236 4.29 -14.41 11.81
N GLN A 237 3.78 -13.40 12.49
CA GLN A 237 2.82 -13.56 13.59
C GLN A 237 1.46 -14.11 13.12
N GLY A 238 1.09 -13.86 11.88
CA GLY A 238 -0.17 -14.34 11.31
C GLY A 238 -0.23 -15.85 11.15
N GLU A 239 0.87 -16.51 10.82
CA GLU A 239 0.92 -17.95 10.57
C GLU A 239 0.44 -18.80 11.77
N PRO A 240 1.04 -18.68 12.98
CA PRO A 240 0.57 -19.45 14.13
C PRO A 240 -0.85 -19.07 14.55
N THR A 241 -1.28 -17.86 14.27
CA THR A 241 -2.66 -17.41 14.53
C THR A 241 -3.64 -18.12 13.61
N ILE A 242 -3.39 -18.16 12.30
CA ILE A 242 -4.21 -18.87 11.32
C ILE A 242 -4.23 -20.37 11.65
N LYS A 243 -3.06 -20.96 11.88
CA LYS A 243 -2.93 -22.39 12.22
C LYS A 243 -3.79 -22.76 13.42
N LEU A 244 -3.73 -21.98 14.48
CA LEU A 244 -4.54 -22.20 15.68
C LEU A 244 -6.04 -22.08 15.37
N LEU A 245 -6.47 -21.06 14.62
CA LEU A 245 -7.87 -20.92 14.23
C LEU A 245 -8.35 -22.12 13.40
N VAL A 246 -7.58 -22.58 12.43
CA VAL A 246 -7.92 -23.72 11.58
C VAL A 246 -8.00 -25.02 12.40
N GLU A 247 -7.02 -25.27 13.27
CA GLU A 247 -7.01 -26.42 14.18
C GLU A 247 -8.20 -26.45 15.15
N LYS A 248 -8.71 -25.27 15.51
CA LYS A 248 -9.91 -25.11 16.39
C LYS A 248 -11.22 -25.00 15.60
N GLY A 249 -11.23 -25.33 14.32
CA GLY A 249 -12.44 -25.37 13.49
C GLY A 249 -12.95 -23.97 13.08
N LYS A 250 -12.09 -22.96 13.10
CA LYS A 250 -12.39 -21.57 12.71
C LYS A 250 -11.81 -21.19 11.34
N LYS A 251 -11.70 -22.16 10.44
CA LYS A 251 -11.19 -21.94 9.07
C LYS A 251 -11.98 -20.86 8.33
N ALA A 252 -13.32 -20.88 8.41
CA ALA A 252 -14.15 -19.93 7.67
C ALA A 252 -13.93 -18.47 8.12
N GLU A 253 -13.74 -18.27 9.43
CA GLU A 253 -13.42 -16.96 9.99
C GLU A 253 -12.03 -16.48 9.53
N ALA A 254 -11.03 -17.36 9.58
CA ALA A 254 -9.67 -17.04 9.09
C ALA A 254 -9.69 -16.72 7.59
N GLN A 255 -10.36 -17.52 6.76
CA GLN A 255 -10.52 -17.29 5.33
C GLN A 255 -11.15 -15.92 5.06
N THR A 256 -12.20 -15.57 5.80
CA THR A 256 -12.89 -14.29 5.64
C THR A 256 -11.96 -13.10 5.93
N LEU A 257 -11.13 -13.19 6.97
CA LEU A 257 -10.17 -12.13 7.30
C LEU A 257 -9.11 -11.97 6.22
N VAL A 258 -8.61 -13.09 5.69
CA VAL A 258 -7.64 -13.09 4.59
C VAL A 258 -8.27 -12.51 3.31
N ASP A 259 -9.46 -12.98 2.91
CA ASP A 259 -10.15 -12.48 1.71
C ASP A 259 -10.40 -10.96 1.80
N HIS A 260 -10.84 -10.48 2.98
CA HIS A 260 -11.09 -9.07 3.20
C HIS A 260 -9.82 -8.23 3.01
N MET A 261 -8.73 -8.64 3.67
CA MET A 261 -7.49 -7.89 3.63
C MET A 261 -6.79 -8.00 2.28
N PHE A 262 -6.79 -9.17 1.66
CA PHE A 262 -6.19 -9.36 0.34
C PHE A 262 -6.76 -8.36 -0.67
N TRP A 263 -8.10 -8.21 -0.73
CA TRP A 263 -8.71 -7.25 -1.64
C TRP A 263 -8.35 -5.80 -1.33
N ARG A 264 -8.37 -5.43 -0.06
CA ARG A 264 -8.00 -4.08 0.38
C ARG A 264 -6.54 -3.77 0.04
N SER A 265 -5.64 -4.71 0.28
CA SER A 265 -4.23 -4.60 -0.06
C SER A 265 -4.02 -4.48 -1.58
N TRP A 266 -4.69 -5.32 -2.37
CA TRP A 266 -4.64 -5.26 -3.82
C TRP A 266 -4.98 -3.87 -4.36
N ARG A 267 -6.02 -3.22 -3.86
CA ARG A 267 -6.43 -1.89 -4.33
C ARG A 267 -5.34 -0.84 -4.12
N ILE A 268 -4.71 -0.81 -2.96
CA ILE A 268 -3.64 0.15 -2.65
C ILE A 268 -2.32 -0.23 -3.32
N PHE A 269 -2.01 -1.51 -3.31
CA PHE A 269 -0.76 -2.01 -3.87
C PHE A 269 -0.70 -1.84 -5.40
N SER A 270 -1.79 -2.08 -6.10
CA SER A 270 -1.88 -1.82 -7.54
C SER A 270 -1.72 -0.33 -7.87
N LEU A 271 -2.15 0.58 -7.00
CA LEU A 271 -1.90 2.00 -7.17
C LEU A 271 -0.41 2.34 -6.96
N LEU A 272 0.15 2.02 -5.80
CA LEU A 272 1.49 2.48 -5.42
C LEU A 272 2.59 1.71 -6.17
N THR A 273 2.58 0.39 -6.07
CA THR A 273 3.64 -0.46 -6.64
C THR A 273 3.48 -0.60 -8.14
N GLY A 274 2.24 -0.71 -8.64
CA GLY A 274 1.97 -0.77 -10.06
C GLY A 274 2.48 0.46 -10.81
N LEU A 275 2.22 1.66 -10.28
CA LEU A 275 2.75 2.89 -10.88
C LEU A 275 4.27 2.98 -10.77
N SER A 276 4.83 2.62 -9.62
CA SER A 276 6.27 2.68 -9.41
C SER A 276 7.01 1.78 -10.38
N MET A 277 6.54 0.56 -10.60
CA MET A 277 7.20 -0.41 -11.47
C MET A 277 7.06 -0.09 -12.96
N ASP A 278 5.84 0.20 -13.42
CA ASP A 278 5.55 0.28 -14.84
C ASP A 278 5.63 1.69 -15.43
N TYR A 279 5.67 2.73 -14.57
CA TYR A 279 5.68 4.12 -15.05
C TYR A 279 6.79 4.99 -14.44
N TYR A 280 7.21 4.73 -13.21
CA TYR A 280 8.17 5.60 -12.53
C TYR A 280 9.59 5.03 -12.48
N THR A 281 9.76 3.73 -12.54
CA THR A 281 11.08 3.13 -12.76
C THR A 281 11.53 3.44 -14.17
N PRO A 282 12.77 3.94 -14.41
CA PRO A 282 13.30 4.21 -15.76
C PRO A 282 13.17 2.98 -16.66
N LEU A 283 12.79 3.20 -17.92
CA LEU A 283 12.48 2.12 -18.87
C LEU A 283 13.61 1.09 -18.99
N GLU A 284 14.87 1.55 -19.03
CA GLU A 284 16.07 0.70 -19.14
C GLU A 284 16.27 -0.20 -17.91
N GLN A 285 15.59 0.09 -16.81
CA GLN A 285 15.68 -0.65 -15.55
C GLN A 285 14.46 -1.56 -15.31
N ARG A 286 13.43 -1.47 -16.15
CA ARG A 286 12.19 -2.27 -16.04
C ARG A 286 12.42 -3.70 -16.53
N ALA A 287 13.05 -4.54 -15.71
CA ALA A 287 13.31 -5.94 -16.07
C ALA A 287 12.02 -6.78 -16.14
N HIS A 288 11.04 -6.47 -15.31
CA HIS A 288 9.75 -7.15 -15.20
C HIS A 288 8.63 -6.12 -15.09
N SER A 289 7.47 -6.47 -15.65
CA SER A 289 6.25 -5.70 -15.42
C SER A 289 5.65 -5.98 -14.05
N PHE A 290 4.81 -5.08 -13.58
CA PHE A 290 4.04 -5.28 -12.35
C PHE A 290 3.21 -6.58 -12.40
N LYS A 291 2.61 -6.90 -13.56
CA LYS A 291 1.87 -8.16 -13.74
C LYS A 291 2.77 -9.39 -13.58
N GLU A 292 3.94 -9.41 -14.22
CA GLU A 292 4.89 -10.52 -14.10
C GLU A 292 5.33 -10.71 -12.64
N PHE A 293 5.58 -9.62 -11.95
CA PHE A 293 5.92 -9.60 -10.55
C PHE A 293 4.78 -10.15 -9.66
N MET A 294 3.54 -9.73 -9.88
CA MET A 294 2.38 -10.25 -9.15
C MET A 294 2.13 -11.74 -9.41
N LEU A 295 2.30 -12.18 -10.66
CA LEU A 295 2.16 -13.61 -11.00
C LEU A 295 3.20 -14.47 -10.30
N GLU A 296 4.44 -14.04 -10.24
CA GLU A 296 5.52 -14.78 -9.60
C GLU A 296 5.31 -14.89 -8.08
N TRP A 297 5.01 -13.78 -7.43
CA TRP A 297 4.94 -13.73 -5.98
C TRP A 297 3.57 -14.11 -5.44
N ILE A 298 2.53 -13.39 -5.82
CA ILE A 298 1.21 -13.61 -5.25
C ILE A 298 0.62 -14.92 -5.74
N CYS A 299 0.66 -15.16 -7.05
CA CYS A 299 -0.03 -16.33 -7.62
C CYS A 299 0.73 -17.62 -7.41
N LYS A 300 2.06 -17.62 -7.33
CA LYS A 300 2.83 -18.82 -7.08
C LYS A 300 3.19 -19.00 -5.61
N GLN A 301 3.78 -18.02 -4.96
CA GLN A 301 4.35 -18.19 -3.62
C GLN A 301 3.30 -17.99 -2.53
N PHE A 302 2.57 -16.89 -2.54
CA PHE A 302 1.63 -16.59 -1.46
C PHE A 302 0.42 -17.54 -1.45
N LEU A 303 -0.05 -17.98 -2.61
CA LEU A 303 -1.09 -19.02 -2.67
C LEU A 303 -0.62 -20.38 -2.14
N GLU A 304 0.64 -20.72 -2.24
CA GLU A 304 1.17 -21.95 -1.63
C GLU A 304 1.05 -21.87 -0.11
N GLN A 305 1.38 -20.72 0.50
CA GLN A 305 1.18 -20.53 1.93
C GLN A 305 -0.29 -20.66 2.35
N PHE A 306 -1.25 -20.18 1.55
CA PHE A 306 -2.67 -20.43 1.83
C PHE A 306 -2.98 -21.92 1.94
N ARG A 307 -2.47 -22.72 1.00
CA ARG A 307 -2.68 -24.18 1.01
C ARG A 307 -2.06 -24.86 2.21
N ASP A 308 -0.88 -24.43 2.64
CA ASP A 308 -0.19 -24.99 3.81
C ASP A 308 -1.01 -24.80 5.09
N PHE A 309 -1.81 -23.75 5.18
CA PHE A 309 -2.77 -23.51 6.27
C PHE A 309 -4.17 -24.06 5.99
N GLY A 310 -4.38 -24.75 4.88
CA GLY A 310 -5.68 -25.27 4.49
C GLY A 310 -6.66 -24.20 4.04
N LEU A 311 -6.19 -22.99 3.75
CA LEU A 311 -6.99 -21.90 3.17
C LEU A 311 -7.11 -22.07 1.66
N GLU A 312 -8.08 -21.36 1.09
CA GLU A 312 -8.35 -21.36 -0.34
C GLU A 312 -8.03 -19.98 -0.92
N LYS A 313 -7.88 -19.90 -2.26
CA LYS A 313 -7.78 -18.61 -2.91
C LYS A 313 -9.06 -17.80 -2.65
N PRO A 314 -8.96 -16.46 -2.53
CA PRO A 314 -10.13 -15.61 -2.32
C PRO A 314 -11.23 -15.87 -3.36
N TRP A 315 -12.50 -15.77 -2.95
CA TRP A 315 -13.66 -16.08 -3.80
C TRP A 315 -13.73 -15.27 -5.10
N TYR A 316 -13.18 -14.05 -5.08
CA TYR A 316 -13.15 -13.11 -6.21
C TYR A 316 -11.89 -13.27 -7.08
N TRP A 317 -11.04 -14.24 -6.82
CA TRP A 317 -9.74 -14.40 -7.47
C TRP A 317 -9.83 -14.43 -9.00
N ASP A 318 -10.63 -15.37 -9.55
CA ASP A 318 -10.72 -15.59 -10.99
C ASP A 318 -11.61 -14.54 -11.68
N SER A 319 -12.59 -13.99 -10.95
CA SER A 319 -13.57 -13.07 -11.52
C SER A 319 -13.13 -11.60 -11.51
N HIS A 320 -12.27 -11.21 -10.55
CA HIS A 320 -11.87 -9.81 -10.38
C HIS A 320 -10.36 -9.65 -10.31
N PHE A 321 -9.66 -10.32 -9.39
CA PHE A 321 -8.24 -10.10 -9.18
C PHE A 321 -7.39 -10.42 -10.42
N MET A 322 -7.54 -11.62 -11.00
CA MET A 322 -6.75 -12.03 -12.17
C MET A 322 -6.97 -11.13 -13.39
N PRO A 323 -8.24 -10.78 -13.76
CA PRO A 323 -8.46 -9.83 -14.85
C PRO A 323 -7.92 -8.43 -14.58
N GLU A 324 -7.92 -7.98 -13.34
CA GLU A 324 -7.44 -6.64 -12.97
C GLU A 324 -5.92 -6.48 -13.08
N LEU A 325 -5.14 -7.57 -13.10
CA LEU A 325 -3.69 -7.52 -13.31
C LEU A 325 -3.30 -6.89 -14.66
N ASP A 326 -4.19 -6.94 -15.66
CA ASP A 326 -3.91 -6.44 -17.00
C ASP A 326 -4.15 -4.94 -17.17
N TRP A 327 -4.89 -4.30 -16.25
CA TRP A 327 -5.34 -2.93 -16.54
C TRP A 327 -5.46 -1.98 -15.35
N THR A 328 -5.59 -2.46 -14.13
CA THR A 328 -6.01 -1.63 -13.00
C THR A 328 -5.03 -0.50 -12.70
N HIS A 329 -3.73 -0.80 -12.61
CA HIS A 329 -2.71 0.21 -12.35
C HIS A 329 -2.53 1.19 -13.52
N HIS A 330 -2.76 0.76 -14.75
CA HIS A 330 -2.79 1.66 -15.91
C HIS A 330 -3.93 2.68 -15.82
N ALA A 331 -5.11 2.22 -15.41
CA ALA A 331 -6.25 3.12 -15.18
C ALA A 331 -5.98 4.09 -14.01
N TYR A 332 -5.27 3.64 -12.98
CA TYR A 332 -4.86 4.50 -11.88
C TYR A 332 -3.82 5.54 -12.31
N HIS A 333 -2.87 5.19 -13.16
CA HIS A 333 -1.94 6.15 -13.74
C HIS A 333 -2.68 7.25 -14.49
N MET A 334 -3.68 6.91 -15.29
CA MET A 334 -4.56 7.91 -15.91
C MET A 334 -5.30 8.74 -14.87
N GLY A 335 -5.82 8.11 -13.81
CA GLY A 335 -6.46 8.81 -12.69
C GLY A 335 -5.53 9.81 -12.02
N VAL A 336 -4.28 9.45 -11.76
CA VAL A 336 -3.24 10.33 -11.23
C VAL A 336 -3.00 11.50 -12.20
N TRP A 337 -2.96 11.25 -13.49
CA TRP A 337 -2.75 12.29 -14.50
C TRP A 337 -3.92 13.29 -14.53
N PHE A 338 -5.16 12.82 -14.49
CA PHE A 338 -6.35 13.68 -14.52
C PHE A 338 -6.54 14.48 -13.24
N TRP A 339 -6.44 13.84 -12.10
CA TRP A 339 -6.65 14.47 -10.80
C TRP A 339 -5.45 15.26 -10.31
N ARG A 340 -4.27 14.93 -10.78
CA ARG A 340 -2.98 15.55 -10.42
C ARG A 340 -2.89 15.89 -8.92
N PRO A 341 -3.29 14.99 -8.07
CA PRO A 341 -3.60 15.35 -6.70
C PRO A 341 -2.38 15.31 -5.80
N THR A 342 -1.18 15.07 -6.33
CA THR A 342 -0.07 14.66 -5.49
C THR A 342 1.23 15.34 -5.86
N VAL A 343 2.03 15.58 -4.84
CA VAL A 343 3.40 16.09 -4.98
C VAL A 343 4.36 15.10 -5.64
N TRP A 344 3.95 13.84 -5.74
CA TRP A 344 4.73 12.79 -6.41
C TRP A 344 4.30 12.57 -7.87
N TRP A 345 3.33 13.33 -8.37
CA TRP A 345 2.99 13.25 -9.79
C TRP A 345 4.19 13.69 -10.64
N ASN A 346 4.57 12.86 -11.60
CA ASN A 346 5.58 13.17 -12.58
C ASN A 346 4.94 13.32 -13.96
N PRO A 347 4.95 14.50 -14.56
CA PRO A 347 4.38 14.71 -15.89
C PRO A 347 5.09 13.93 -16.99
N ASP A 348 6.38 13.64 -16.79
CA ASP A 348 7.21 12.92 -17.76
C ASP A 348 7.07 11.38 -17.61
N ALA A 349 6.44 10.88 -16.55
CA ALA A 349 6.00 9.50 -16.46
C ALA A 349 4.83 9.29 -17.44
N GLY A 350 5.08 9.69 -18.62
CA GLY A 350 4.18 9.60 -19.74
C GLY A 350 4.43 8.32 -20.50
N VAL A 351 3.82 8.28 -21.63
CA VAL A 351 3.85 7.17 -22.54
C VAL A 351 4.62 7.60 -23.78
N SER A 352 5.95 7.67 -23.65
CA SER A 352 6.82 7.82 -24.81
C SER A 352 6.58 6.67 -25.78
N PRO A 353 6.95 6.80 -27.06
CA PRO A 353 6.83 5.69 -28.00
C PRO A 353 7.50 4.41 -27.50
N GLU A 354 8.67 4.52 -26.90
CA GLU A 354 9.44 3.39 -26.36
C GLU A 354 8.75 2.75 -25.14
N GLU A 355 8.16 3.54 -24.24
CA GLU A 355 7.35 3.05 -23.13
C GLU A 355 6.08 2.36 -23.63
N ARG A 356 5.43 2.90 -24.64
CA ARG A 356 4.24 2.29 -25.25
C ARG A 356 4.56 0.94 -25.90
N ASP A 357 5.71 0.81 -26.57
CA ASP A 357 6.15 -0.46 -27.14
C ASP A 357 6.39 -1.50 -26.04
N TRP A 358 7.01 -1.10 -24.93
CA TRP A 358 7.21 -1.95 -23.77
C TRP A 358 5.89 -2.34 -23.11
N LEU A 359 4.97 -1.39 -22.94
CA LEU A 359 3.64 -1.65 -22.35
C LEU A 359 2.82 -2.59 -23.23
N GLU A 360 2.85 -2.44 -24.55
CA GLU A 360 2.18 -3.36 -25.48
C GLU A 360 2.78 -4.77 -25.45
N GLU A 361 4.11 -4.89 -25.32
CA GLU A 361 4.79 -6.18 -25.15
C GLU A 361 4.33 -6.88 -23.87
N LYS A 362 4.30 -6.15 -22.75
CA LYS A 362 3.96 -6.70 -21.43
C LYS A 362 2.45 -6.90 -21.24
N TYR A 363 1.65 -6.06 -21.86
CA TYR A 363 0.18 -6.02 -21.75
C TYR A 363 -0.45 -5.97 -23.15
N PRO A 364 -0.52 -7.10 -23.87
CA PRO A 364 -1.04 -7.12 -25.24
C PRO A 364 -2.43 -6.48 -25.37
N GLY A 365 -2.56 -5.52 -26.26
CA GLY A 365 -3.76 -4.70 -26.46
C GLY A 365 -3.79 -3.40 -25.64
N TRP A 366 -2.70 -3.05 -24.95
CA TRP A 366 -2.58 -1.80 -24.21
C TRP A 366 -2.76 -0.58 -25.13
N ASN A 367 -2.15 -0.58 -26.30
CA ASN A 367 -2.26 0.50 -27.29
C ASN A 367 -3.70 0.69 -27.77
N ASP A 368 -4.42 -0.41 -27.98
CA ASP A 368 -5.83 -0.37 -28.44
C ASP A 368 -6.83 -0.02 -27.33
N SER A 369 -6.42 0.00 -26.09
CA SER A 369 -7.26 0.32 -24.94
C SER A 369 -6.78 1.59 -24.24
N ILE A 370 -5.88 1.48 -23.30
CA ILE A 370 -5.33 2.59 -22.51
C ILE A 370 -4.59 3.61 -23.40
N GLY A 371 -3.80 3.12 -24.35
CA GLY A 371 -3.02 3.95 -25.28
C GLY A 371 -3.87 4.96 -26.08
N ARG A 372 -5.07 4.58 -26.50
CA ARG A 372 -6.00 5.50 -27.19
C ARG A 372 -6.39 6.70 -26.33
N ASN A 373 -6.52 6.54 -25.04
CA ASN A 373 -6.82 7.64 -24.14
C ASN A 373 -5.66 8.62 -24.07
N TRP A 374 -4.42 8.10 -24.04
CA TRP A 374 -3.21 8.91 -24.12
C TRP A 374 -3.08 9.65 -25.46
N ASP A 375 -3.55 9.08 -26.57
CA ASP A 375 -3.60 9.75 -27.87
C ASP A 375 -4.54 10.96 -27.82
N VAL A 376 -5.70 10.83 -27.20
CA VAL A 376 -6.63 11.94 -27.01
C VAL A 376 -6.05 13.03 -26.14
N ILE A 377 -5.42 12.66 -25.01
CA ILE A 377 -4.75 13.60 -24.10
C ILE A 377 -3.65 14.36 -24.87
N THR A 378 -2.77 13.64 -25.55
CA THR A 378 -1.66 14.21 -26.33
C THR A 378 -2.17 15.15 -27.42
N GLN A 379 -3.20 14.77 -28.13
CA GLN A 379 -3.80 15.59 -29.19
C GLN A 379 -4.42 16.88 -28.64
N ASN A 380 -5.12 16.81 -27.50
CA ASN A 380 -5.67 18.00 -26.86
C ASN A 380 -4.57 18.98 -26.44
N ILE A 381 -3.49 18.48 -25.86
CA ILE A 381 -2.32 19.29 -25.47
C ILE A 381 -1.70 19.96 -26.71
N ARG A 382 -1.44 19.17 -27.76
CA ARG A 382 -0.83 19.68 -29.03
C ARG A 382 -1.68 20.72 -29.74
N THR A 383 -2.99 20.67 -29.58
CA THR A 383 -3.93 21.63 -30.16
C THR A 383 -4.15 22.86 -29.27
N GLY A 384 -3.41 23.01 -28.18
CA GLY A 384 -3.53 24.15 -27.26
C GLY A 384 -4.80 24.11 -26.39
N ARG A 385 -5.38 22.94 -26.17
CA ARG A 385 -6.55 22.74 -25.33
C ARG A 385 -6.30 21.71 -24.23
N PRO A 386 -5.24 21.88 -23.41
CA PRO A 386 -4.94 20.93 -22.35
C PRO A 386 -6.10 20.74 -21.36
N GLU A 387 -6.93 21.76 -21.16
CA GLU A 387 -8.14 21.70 -20.33
C GLU A 387 -9.16 20.65 -20.83
N ALA A 388 -9.18 20.38 -22.13
CA ALA A 388 -10.05 19.36 -22.72
C ALA A 388 -9.60 17.92 -22.38
N THR A 389 -8.46 17.74 -21.74
CA THR A 389 -8.00 16.44 -21.20
C THR A 389 -8.69 16.12 -19.88
N PHE A 390 -9.24 17.13 -19.19
CA PHE A 390 -9.93 16.91 -17.93
C PHE A 390 -11.39 16.51 -18.17
N PRO A 391 -11.90 15.55 -17.40
CA PRO A 391 -13.30 15.20 -17.50
C PRO A 391 -14.17 16.39 -17.09
N GLU A 392 -15.25 16.62 -17.83
CA GLU A 392 -16.27 17.64 -17.51
C GLU A 392 -16.99 17.30 -16.19
N THR A 393 -16.99 16.02 -15.81
CA THR A 393 -17.61 15.52 -14.60
C THR A 393 -16.55 14.83 -13.73
N LEU A 394 -16.69 14.99 -12.41
CA LEU A 394 -15.85 14.27 -11.46
C LEU A 394 -16.03 12.76 -11.61
N PRO A 395 -14.98 11.96 -11.68
CA PRO A 395 -15.09 10.52 -11.67
C PRO A 395 -15.72 10.05 -10.36
N MET A 396 -16.54 9.01 -10.45
CA MET A 396 -17.06 8.37 -9.24
C MET A 396 -15.91 7.85 -8.38
N VAL A 397 -16.06 7.96 -7.09
CA VAL A 397 -15.10 7.43 -6.11
C VAL A 397 -15.74 6.28 -5.35
N CYS A 398 -15.03 5.18 -5.22
CA CYS A 398 -15.51 4.04 -4.46
C CYS A 398 -15.63 4.38 -2.96
N ASN A 399 -16.80 4.18 -2.38
CA ASN A 399 -17.04 4.45 -0.96
C ASN A 399 -16.42 3.40 0.00
N CYS A 400 -15.73 2.42 -0.54
CA CYS A 400 -14.95 1.46 0.25
C CYS A 400 -13.45 1.74 0.18
N CYS A 401 -12.84 1.65 -1.01
CA CYS A 401 -11.40 1.85 -1.16
C CYS A 401 -10.97 3.31 -1.39
N HIS A 402 -11.92 4.22 -1.59
CA HIS A 402 -11.73 5.65 -1.86
C HIS A 402 -10.86 5.99 -3.09
N ILE A 403 -10.68 5.03 -3.97
CA ILE A 403 -9.98 5.24 -5.24
C ILE A 403 -11.00 5.67 -6.29
N PRO A 404 -10.66 6.62 -7.18
CA PRO A 404 -11.50 6.96 -8.32
C PRO A 404 -11.82 5.71 -9.15
N VAL A 405 -13.07 5.58 -9.57
CA VAL A 405 -13.49 4.48 -10.45
C VAL A 405 -13.01 4.80 -11.85
N CYS A 406 -11.73 4.60 -12.05
CA CYS A 406 -11.10 4.69 -13.35
C CYS A 406 -11.25 3.34 -14.03
N THR A 407 -12.30 3.19 -14.80
CA THR A 407 -12.45 2.01 -15.65
C THR A 407 -11.89 2.33 -17.03
N PRO A 408 -11.31 1.36 -17.74
CA PRO A 408 -10.91 1.58 -19.13
C PRO A 408 -12.07 2.04 -20.00
N THR A 409 -13.27 1.64 -19.66
CA THR A 409 -14.52 2.07 -20.32
C THR A 409 -14.98 3.46 -19.89
N GLY A 410 -14.55 3.98 -18.76
CA GLY A 410 -14.84 5.35 -18.31
C GLY A 410 -14.25 6.41 -19.24
N PHE A 411 -13.17 6.06 -19.95
CA PHE A 411 -12.60 6.85 -21.02
C PHE A 411 -13.05 6.37 -22.41
N ALA A 412 -14.04 5.51 -22.46
CA ALA A 412 -14.90 5.21 -23.58
C ALA A 412 -14.35 4.34 -24.69
N MET A 413 -13.21 3.68 -24.58
CA MET A 413 -12.79 3.08 -25.83
C MET A 413 -12.13 1.73 -25.74
N GLY A 414 -11.99 1.19 -24.55
CA GLY A 414 -11.40 -0.13 -24.39
C GLY A 414 -12.46 -1.23 -24.48
N LYS A 415 -12.10 -2.33 -25.10
CA LYS A 415 -12.82 -3.61 -24.99
C LYS A 415 -12.74 -4.23 -23.60
N LEU A 416 -12.09 -3.56 -22.67
CA LEU A 416 -11.95 -4.01 -21.30
C LEU A 416 -13.29 -3.78 -20.61
N ALA A 417 -14.02 -4.85 -20.44
CA ALA A 417 -15.27 -4.89 -19.71
C ALA A 417 -15.00 -4.72 -18.21
N SER A 418 -14.69 -3.51 -17.80
CA SER A 418 -14.87 -3.21 -16.39
C SER A 418 -16.37 -3.12 -16.13
N PRO A 419 -16.88 -3.79 -15.10
CA PRO A 419 -18.29 -3.64 -14.74
C PRO A 419 -18.55 -2.17 -14.42
N LEU A 420 -19.75 -1.70 -14.78
CA LEU A 420 -20.23 -0.38 -14.35
C LEU A 420 -20.14 -0.29 -12.82
N PRO A 421 -19.87 0.89 -12.25
CA PRO A 421 -19.85 1.07 -10.82
C PRO A 421 -21.15 0.54 -10.18
N ILE A 422 -21.02 -0.20 -9.10
CA ILE A 422 -22.17 -0.68 -8.36
C ILE A 422 -22.68 0.47 -7.50
N VAL A 423 -23.97 0.78 -7.61
CA VAL A 423 -24.62 1.83 -6.81
C VAL A 423 -25.60 1.18 -5.85
N LYS A 424 -25.46 1.49 -4.56
CA LYS A 424 -26.33 1.01 -3.49
C LYS A 424 -26.85 2.18 -2.66
N VAL A 425 -28.10 2.11 -2.23
CA VAL A 425 -28.67 3.11 -1.31
C VAL A 425 -28.61 2.56 0.11
N VAL A 426 -27.88 3.27 0.98
CA VAL A 426 -27.72 2.95 2.39
C VAL A 426 -28.13 4.18 3.21
N ASN A 427 -29.12 4.03 4.08
CA ASN A 427 -29.66 5.14 4.89
C ASN A 427 -30.00 6.39 4.08
N GLY A 428 -30.59 6.20 2.88
CA GLY A 428 -31.00 7.28 1.98
C GLY A 428 -29.86 7.91 1.15
N ARG A 429 -28.60 7.50 1.37
CA ARG A 429 -27.44 7.96 0.61
C ARG A 429 -27.07 6.95 -0.48
N LYS A 430 -26.78 7.44 -1.67
CA LYS A 430 -26.19 6.63 -2.74
C LYS A 430 -24.72 6.43 -2.48
N LEU A 431 -24.30 5.18 -2.41
CA LEU A 431 -22.91 4.76 -2.31
C LEU A 431 -22.48 4.06 -3.59
N THR A 432 -21.27 4.28 -4.00
CA THR A 432 -20.69 3.70 -5.22
C THR A 432 -19.55 2.78 -4.84
N PHE A 433 -19.50 1.61 -5.49
CA PHE A 433 -18.42 0.66 -5.34
C PHE A 433 -17.81 0.34 -6.71
N CYS A 434 -16.49 0.26 -6.77
CA CYS A 434 -15.81 -0.04 -8.02
C CYS A 434 -16.05 -1.47 -8.50
N SER A 435 -16.35 -2.40 -7.58
CA SER A 435 -16.51 -3.83 -7.86
C SER A 435 -17.30 -4.54 -6.76
N GLU A 436 -17.72 -5.77 -7.02
CA GLU A 436 -18.38 -6.62 -6.02
C GLU A 436 -17.51 -6.88 -4.77
N PRO A 437 -16.20 -7.14 -4.87
CA PRO A 437 -15.38 -7.29 -3.66
C PRO A 437 -15.35 -6.03 -2.78
N CYS A 438 -15.31 -4.82 -3.33
CA CYS A 438 -15.42 -3.60 -2.54
C CYS A 438 -16.80 -3.46 -1.87
N GLN A 439 -17.87 -3.82 -2.56
CA GLN A 439 -19.20 -3.88 -1.95
C GLN A 439 -19.26 -4.90 -0.82
N TRP A 440 -18.71 -6.09 -1.03
CA TRP A 440 -18.65 -7.16 -0.03
C TRP A 440 -17.87 -6.75 1.22
N VAL A 441 -16.73 -6.08 1.06
CA VAL A 441 -15.95 -5.51 2.17
C VAL A 441 -16.80 -4.51 2.96
N PHE A 442 -17.46 -3.59 2.27
CA PHE A 442 -18.36 -2.61 2.89
C PHE A 442 -19.48 -3.28 3.70
N GLU A 443 -20.13 -4.30 3.14
CA GLU A 443 -21.27 -4.98 3.75
C GLU A 443 -20.92 -5.72 5.04
N ARG A 444 -19.67 -6.07 5.24
CA ARG A 444 -19.19 -6.72 6.48
C ARG A 444 -19.05 -5.76 7.65
N THR A 445 -18.65 -4.53 7.38
CA THR A 445 -18.43 -3.51 8.41
C THR A 445 -18.92 -2.13 7.95
N PRO A 446 -20.22 -2.00 7.58
CA PRO A 446 -20.74 -0.79 6.93
C PRO A 446 -20.59 0.46 7.80
N GLN A 447 -20.58 0.32 9.11
CA GLN A 447 -20.40 1.43 10.07
C GLN A 447 -19.03 2.11 9.94
N ARG A 448 -18.01 1.41 9.43
CA ARG A 448 -16.67 1.98 9.21
C ARG A 448 -16.60 2.88 7.99
N PHE A 449 -17.46 2.65 7.00
CA PHE A 449 -17.43 3.32 5.69
C PHE A 449 -18.60 4.29 5.49
N ALA A 450 -19.80 3.99 5.99
CA ALA A 450 -21.03 4.72 5.67
C ALA A 450 -21.01 6.19 6.14
N GLY A 451 -20.27 6.51 7.19
CA GLY A 451 -20.12 7.88 7.70
C GLY A 451 -19.08 8.70 6.97
N HIS A 452 -18.20 8.07 6.17
CA HIS A 452 -17.11 8.75 5.48
C HIS A 452 -17.56 9.34 4.15
N LEU A 453 -17.27 10.63 3.94
CA LEU A 453 -17.61 11.33 2.70
C LEU A 453 -16.40 11.30 1.76
N SER A 454 -16.61 10.76 0.56
CA SER A 454 -15.61 10.87 -0.51
C SER A 454 -15.50 12.33 -0.98
N ILE A 455 -14.45 12.62 -1.73
CA ILE A 455 -14.27 13.94 -2.33
C ILE A 455 -15.46 14.30 -3.24
N VAL A 456 -16.03 13.34 -3.95
CA VAL A 456 -17.22 13.54 -4.80
C VAL A 456 -18.46 13.85 -3.97
N ASP A 457 -18.68 13.13 -2.87
CA ASP A 457 -19.76 13.43 -1.94
C ASP A 457 -19.68 14.87 -1.41
N ARG A 458 -18.48 15.35 -1.12
CA ARG A 458 -18.24 16.72 -0.63
C ARG A 458 -18.48 17.77 -1.70
N PHE A 459 -18.14 17.49 -2.94
CA PHE A 459 -18.53 18.33 -4.08
C PHE A 459 -20.04 18.45 -4.19
N LEU A 460 -20.73 17.30 -4.23
CA LEU A 460 -22.19 17.26 -4.34
C LEU A 460 -22.89 17.94 -3.17
N ALA A 461 -22.29 17.92 -1.99
CA ALA A 461 -22.78 18.60 -0.81
C ALA A 461 -22.41 20.09 -0.76
N GLY A 462 -21.70 20.63 -1.76
CA GLY A 462 -21.26 22.02 -1.81
C GLY A 462 -20.18 22.38 -0.79
N GLN A 463 -19.50 21.38 -0.23
CA GLN A 463 -18.43 21.58 0.77
C GLN A 463 -17.08 21.95 0.14
N ILE A 464 -16.92 21.75 -1.16
CA ILE A 464 -15.71 22.10 -1.91
C ILE A 464 -16.03 23.30 -2.79
N GLN A 465 -15.23 24.37 -2.67
CA GLN A 465 -15.39 25.63 -3.38
C GLN A 465 -14.06 26.18 -3.88
N PRO A 466 -13.96 26.63 -5.13
CA PRO A 466 -14.99 26.46 -6.20
C PRO A 466 -15.21 24.98 -6.55
N PRO A 467 -16.37 24.61 -7.13
CA PRO A 467 -16.69 23.23 -7.47
C PRO A 467 -16.03 22.82 -8.80
N ASP A 468 -14.72 22.92 -8.86
CA ASP A 468 -13.88 22.64 -10.02
C ASP A 468 -12.56 21.97 -9.57
N LEU A 469 -11.63 21.74 -10.50
CA LEU A 469 -10.34 21.14 -10.20
C LEU A 469 -9.54 22.01 -9.22
N GLY A 470 -9.56 23.32 -9.35
CA GLY A 470 -8.88 24.24 -8.43
C GLY A 470 -9.38 24.11 -7.00
N GLY A 471 -10.70 24.06 -6.82
CA GLY A 471 -11.31 23.78 -5.51
C GLY A 471 -10.97 22.40 -4.97
N ALA A 472 -10.90 21.38 -5.83
CA ALA A 472 -10.47 20.04 -5.44
C ALA A 472 -9.04 20.03 -4.93
N LEU A 473 -8.12 20.64 -5.65
CA LEU A 473 -6.71 20.77 -5.25
C LEU A 473 -6.56 21.52 -3.93
N ALA A 474 -7.24 22.68 -3.81
CA ALA A 474 -7.24 23.46 -2.57
C ALA A 474 -7.78 22.66 -1.37
N TYR A 475 -8.85 21.87 -1.58
CA TYR A 475 -9.38 20.98 -0.55
C TYR A 475 -8.38 19.89 -0.16
N MET A 476 -7.63 19.37 -1.12
CA MET A 476 -6.58 18.39 -0.88
C MET A 476 -5.31 19.00 -0.25
N GLY A 477 -5.21 20.34 -0.20
CA GLY A 477 -4.05 21.04 0.32
C GLY A 477 -2.89 21.11 -0.67
N ILE A 478 -3.18 21.04 -1.96
CA ILE A 478 -2.19 21.00 -3.05
C ILE A 478 -2.29 22.27 -3.87
N THR A 479 -1.18 22.98 -4.04
CA THR A 479 -1.12 24.15 -4.92
C THR A 479 -1.06 23.74 -6.39
N PRO A 480 -1.46 24.62 -7.34
CA PRO A 480 -1.33 24.36 -8.76
C PRO A 480 0.12 24.03 -9.19
N GLU A 481 1.08 24.66 -8.59
CA GLU A 481 2.51 24.44 -8.87
C GLU A 481 2.94 23.04 -8.40
N GLU A 482 2.54 22.64 -7.22
CA GLU A 482 2.80 21.29 -6.67
C GLU A 482 2.12 20.20 -7.50
N ALA A 483 0.92 20.47 -8.02
CA ALA A 483 0.23 19.57 -8.93
C ALA A 483 0.80 19.61 -10.36
N GLY A 484 1.81 20.43 -10.60
CA GLY A 484 2.47 20.49 -11.89
C GLY A 484 1.53 20.95 -13.02
N GLN A 485 0.71 21.96 -12.79
CA GLN A 485 -0.28 22.45 -13.76
C GLN A 485 0.25 23.54 -14.71
N ASP A 486 1.54 23.83 -14.68
CA ASP A 486 2.16 24.77 -15.61
C ASP A 486 2.42 24.14 -16.99
N ALA A 487 2.79 24.96 -17.97
CA ALA A 487 3.04 24.53 -19.33
C ALA A 487 4.20 23.52 -19.44
N THR A 488 5.15 23.51 -18.52
CA THR A 488 6.30 22.62 -18.54
C THR A 488 5.89 21.17 -18.33
N ASN A 489 4.79 20.93 -17.63
CA ASN A 489 4.26 19.59 -17.37
C ASN A 489 3.64 18.91 -18.60
N TYR A 490 3.54 19.61 -19.70
CA TYR A 490 3.08 19.07 -20.98
C TYR A 490 4.20 18.94 -22.01
N ALA A 491 5.45 19.24 -21.64
CA ALA A 491 6.58 19.28 -22.57
C ALA A 491 6.75 17.96 -23.33
N TRP A 492 6.56 16.83 -22.68
CA TRP A 492 6.61 15.49 -23.27
C TRP A 492 5.62 15.32 -24.44
N ALA A 493 4.40 15.82 -24.29
CA ALA A 493 3.36 15.73 -25.33
C ALA A 493 3.60 16.71 -26.49
N LEU A 494 4.38 17.75 -26.27
CA LEU A 494 4.70 18.77 -27.26
C LEU A 494 5.95 18.42 -28.07
N GLN A 495 6.75 17.45 -27.66
CA GLN A 495 7.88 17.00 -28.44
C GLN A 495 7.41 16.45 -29.80
N PRO A 496 8.12 16.76 -30.90
CA PRO A 496 7.81 16.14 -32.18
C PRO A 496 7.98 14.63 -32.05
N ALA A 497 7.02 13.89 -32.62
CA ALA A 497 7.19 12.43 -32.72
C ALA A 497 8.56 12.15 -33.34
N PRO A 498 9.34 11.17 -32.85
CA PRO A 498 10.61 10.82 -33.46
C PRO A 498 10.37 10.58 -34.94
N VAL A 499 11.09 11.30 -35.78
CA VAL A 499 11.02 11.16 -37.23
C VAL A 499 11.42 9.71 -37.47
N GLY A 500 10.45 8.89 -37.82
CA GLY A 500 10.67 7.48 -38.08
C GLY A 500 11.88 7.29 -38.93
N GLY A 501 12.88 6.61 -38.42
CA GLY A 501 13.98 6.13 -39.22
C GLY A 501 13.37 5.23 -40.30
N GLY A 502 13.33 5.74 -41.52
CA GLY A 502 12.84 4.99 -42.67
C GLY A 502 13.61 3.68 -42.76
N ALA A 503 12.88 2.61 -43.03
CA ALA A 503 13.29 1.24 -43.16
C ALA A 503 14.51 1.06 -44.09
#